data_51a50f81c5bfc85be515eda2aad1f859
#
_entry.id   51a50f81c5bfc85be515eda2aad1f859
#
_cell.length_a   1.000
_cell.length_b   1.000
_cell.length_c   1.000
_cell.angle_alpha   90.00
_cell.angle_beta   90.00
_cell.angle_gamma   90.00
#
_symmetry.space_group_name_H-M   'P 1'
#
loop_
_entity.id
_entity.type
_entity.pdbx_description
1 polymer ?
#
loop_
_entity_poly.entity_id
_entity_poly.type
_entity_poly.pdbx_seq_one_letter_code
_entity_poly.pdbx_strand_id
1 'polypeptide(L)'
;FTENNSDTEFSDASGSFRMMRTIKTAEEIKRLKKASELTDKSITAVAAGLKVGMREDRIPLLIESAYLEEGGYAGIHFMSSMSMTNPDFPVPAQYHSNRELELGDCLITEISGAWWGYSGQIHRTFSFTEPTDEWQKLHEVAVEGYLAIENTIKDGATTADVELAAEVIHDRGYTILDDLLHGVNQSPPIIQTKTTKRHENPDITFKENMAITIQPNVMTMDERMGLQF
;
A
#
# COMPACT_ATOMS: atom_id res chain seq x y z
N PHE A 1 -0.04 33.58 -11.93
CA PHE A 1 1.46 33.64 -11.90
C PHE A 1 2.00 34.10 -13.26
N THR A 2 1.56 33.51 -14.35
CA THR A 2 1.94 33.86 -15.74
C THR A 2 1.51 35.26 -16.14
N GLU A 3 0.33 35.75 -15.70
CA GLU A 3 -0.18 37.11 -15.99
C GLU A 3 0.75 38.21 -15.51
N ASN A 4 1.46 38.00 -14.40
CA ASN A 4 2.39 38.95 -13.81
C ASN A 4 3.85 38.78 -14.30
N ASN A 5 4.09 37.84 -15.20
CA ASN A 5 5.42 37.47 -15.72
C ASN A 5 5.33 37.17 -17.22
N SER A 6 4.76 38.12 -17.99
CA SER A 6 4.47 37.95 -19.41
C SER A 6 5.72 37.66 -20.31
N ASP A 7 6.90 38.05 -19.85
CA ASP A 7 8.16 37.88 -20.57
C ASP A 7 8.91 36.59 -20.16
N THR A 8 8.27 35.74 -19.33
CA THR A 8 8.85 34.48 -18.83
C THR A 8 8.11 33.29 -19.41
N GLU A 9 8.82 32.39 -20.01
CA GLU A 9 8.29 31.09 -20.44
C GLU A 9 8.32 30.11 -19.27
N PHE A 10 7.14 29.54 -18.98
CA PHE A 10 6.97 28.53 -17.92
C PHE A 10 6.74 27.17 -18.55
N SER A 11 7.54 26.18 -18.15
CA SER A 11 7.35 24.78 -18.52
C SER A 11 7.13 23.90 -17.30
N ASP A 12 6.27 22.89 -17.43
CA ASP A 12 6.07 21.89 -16.37
C ASP A 12 7.16 20.81 -16.44
N ALA A 13 8.04 20.79 -15.45
CA ALA A 13 9.09 19.79 -15.30
C ALA A 13 8.73 18.66 -14.32
N SER A 14 7.48 18.60 -13.82
CA SER A 14 7.06 17.66 -12.78
C SER A 14 7.30 16.20 -13.19
N GLY A 15 6.96 15.82 -14.41
CA GLY A 15 7.17 14.48 -14.94
C GLY A 15 8.63 14.08 -14.96
N SER A 16 9.48 14.93 -15.54
CA SER A 16 10.93 14.68 -15.60
C SER A 16 11.56 14.62 -14.21
N PHE A 17 11.17 15.52 -13.32
CA PHE A 17 11.66 15.53 -11.94
C PHE A 17 11.26 14.25 -11.16
N ARG A 18 10.00 13.79 -11.31
CA ARG A 18 9.55 12.54 -10.70
C ARG A 18 10.34 11.34 -11.24
N MET A 19 10.56 11.27 -12.55
CA MET A 19 11.33 10.19 -13.17
C MET A 19 12.78 10.15 -12.70
N MET A 20 13.45 11.29 -12.56
CA MET A 20 14.81 11.37 -12.02
C MET A 20 14.93 10.76 -10.61
N ARG A 21 13.85 10.79 -9.82
CA ARG A 21 13.82 10.29 -8.44
C ARG A 21 13.49 8.80 -8.33
N THR A 22 13.19 8.10 -9.43
CA THR A 22 12.82 6.69 -9.38
C THR A 22 13.98 5.81 -8.93
N ILE A 23 15.18 6.08 -9.43
CA ILE A 23 16.41 5.37 -9.06
C ILE A 23 17.02 6.05 -7.83
N LYS A 24 17.21 5.27 -6.77
CA LYS A 24 17.66 5.80 -5.48
C LYS A 24 19.17 5.73 -5.34
N THR A 25 19.73 6.76 -4.73
CA THR A 25 21.13 6.76 -4.30
C THR A 25 21.33 5.81 -3.11
N ALA A 26 22.56 5.44 -2.81
CA ALA A 26 22.87 4.61 -1.65
C ALA A 26 22.42 5.23 -0.32
N GLU A 27 22.47 6.58 -0.20
CA GLU A 27 21.99 7.28 0.99
C GLU A 27 20.45 7.22 1.11
N GLU A 28 19.73 7.37 0.00
CA GLU A 28 18.26 7.23 -0.03
C GLU A 28 17.84 5.81 0.32
N ILE A 29 18.52 4.80 -0.20
CA ILE A 29 18.28 3.39 0.15
C ILE A 29 18.47 3.15 1.64
N LYS A 30 19.52 3.72 2.25
CA LYS A 30 19.75 3.62 3.69
C LYS A 30 18.60 4.24 4.49
N ARG A 31 18.08 5.39 4.06
CA ARG A 31 16.95 6.06 4.72
C ARG A 31 15.65 5.26 4.55
N LEU A 32 15.40 4.73 3.36
CA LEU A 32 14.26 3.86 3.10
C LEU A 32 14.29 2.59 3.97
N LYS A 33 15.46 1.94 4.09
CA LYS A 33 15.62 0.78 4.99
C LYS A 33 15.28 1.13 6.42
N LYS A 34 15.71 2.29 6.92
CA LYS A 34 15.38 2.73 8.28
C LYS A 34 13.88 3.01 8.43
N ALA A 35 13.25 3.69 7.46
CA ALA A 35 11.81 3.93 7.46
C ALA A 35 11.00 2.61 7.42
N SER A 36 11.42 1.64 6.60
CA SER A 36 10.79 0.32 6.54
C SER A 36 10.95 -0.44 7.88
N GLU A 37 12.13 -0.41 8.50
CA GLU A 37 12.35 -0.99 9.83
C GLU A 37 11.40 -0.41 10.89
N LEU A 38 11.17 0.91 10.88
CA LEU A 38 10.23 1.56 11.78
C LEU A 38 8.79 1.16 11.48
N THR A 39 8.45 0.99 10.21
CA THR A 39 7.14 0.51 9.77
C THR A 39 6.91 -0.95 10.23
N ASP A 40 7.91 -1.82 10.13
CA ASP A 40 7.85 -3.20 10.62
C ASP A 40 7.64 -3.28 12.14
N LYS A 41 8.29 -2.38 12.89
CA LYS A 41 8.06 -2.25 14.34
C LYS A 41 6.63 -1.85 14.65
N SER A 42 6.08 -0.92 13.87
CA SER A 42 4.70 -0.47 14.03
C SER A 42 3.69 -1.59 13.81
N ILE A 43 3.83 -2.36 12.72
CA ILE A 43 2.90 -3.47 12.46
C ILE A 43 3.04 -4.58 13.48
N THR A 44 4.24 -4.81 13.98
CA THR A 44 4.49 -5.75 15.09
C THR A 44 3.81 -5.30 16.37
N ALA A 45 3.88 -4.01 16.70
CA ALA A 45 3.21 -3.44 17.87
C ALA A 45 1.68 -3.51 17.74
N VAL A 46 1.14 -3.27 16.54
CA VAL A 46 -0.28 -3.46 16.24
C VAL A 46 -0.68 -4.92 16.49
N ALA A 47 0.03 -5.89 15.89
CA ALA A 47 -0.25 -7.31 16.06
C ALA A 47 -0.24 -7.75 17.53
N ALA A 48 0.66 -7.20 18.34
CA ALA A 48 0.78 -7.52 19.77
C ALA A 48 -0.25 -6.80 20.64
N GLY A 49 -0.71 -5.61 20.25
CA GLY A 49 -1.54 -4.74 21.07
C GLY A 49 -3.03 -4.75 20.74
N LEU A 50 -3.43 -5.26 19.57
CA LEU A 50 -4.83 -5.35 19.16
C LEU A 50 -5.63 -6.26 20.09
N LYS A 51 -6.84 -5.80 20.44
CA LYS A 51 -7.78 -6.60 21.25
C LYS A 51 -9.23 -6.20 20.98
N VAL A 52 -10.14 -7.13 21.15
CA VAL A 52 -11.58 -6.87 21.17
C VAL A 52 -11.93 -5.80 22.21
N GLY A 53 -12.83 -4.90 21.88
CA GLY A 53 -13.21 -3.74 22.69
C GLY A 53 -12.31 -2.51 22.55
N MET A 54 -11.19 -2.62 21.80
CA MET A 54 -10.39 -1.45 21.48
C MET A 54 -11.11 -0.61 20.42
N ARG A 55 -11.12 0.70 20.60
CA ARG A 55 -11.63 1.60 19.56
C ARG A 55 -10.59 1.78 18.45
N GLU A 56 -11.06 1.84 17.22
CA GLU A 56 -10.22 2.01 16.02
C GLU A 56 -9.32 3.26 16.12
N ASP A 57 -9.86 4.39 16.60
CA ASP A 57 -9.11 5.64 16.81
C ASP A 57 -8.01 5.57 17.89
N ARG A 58 -7.84 4.42 18.56
CA ARG A 58 -6.77 4.18 19.54
C ARG A 58 -5.62 3.35 18.97
N ILE A 59 -5.82 2.71 17.81
CA ILE A 59 -4.78 1.92 17.15
C ILE A 59 -3.55 2.76 16.77
N PRO A 60 -3.69 4.03 16.31
CA PRO A 60 -2.53 4.89 16.07
C PRO A 60 -1.55 5.02 17.24
N LEU A 61 -2.03 4.90 18.49
CA LEU A 61 -1.14 4.91 19.66
C LEU A 61 -0.16 3.73 19.65
N LEU A 62 -0.60 2.55 19.18
CA LEU A 62 0.28 1.39 19.04
C LEU A 62 1.31 1.62 17.93
N ILE A 63 0.86 2.17 16.80
CA ILE A 63 1.69 2.44 15.63
C ILE A 63 2.77 3.48 15.95
N GLU A 64 2.36 4.63 16.48
CA GLU A 64 3.23 5.77 16.68
C GLU A 64 4.22 5.56 17.83
N SER A 65 3.80 4.93 18.92
CA SER A 65 4.73 4.62 20.02
C SER A 65 5.89 3.72 19.59
N ALA A 66 5.71 2.91 18.54
CA ALA A 66 6.74 2.00 18.07
C ALA A 66 7.92 2.69 17.36
N TYR A 67 7.74 3.90 16.85
CA TYR A 67 8.78 4.60 16.09
C TYR A 67 9.19 5.97 16.63
N LEU A 68 8.37 6.62 17.46
CA LEU A 68 8.64 7.98 17.96
C LEU A 68 9.96 8.08 18.74
N GLU A 69 10.27 7.09 19.57
CA GLU A 69 11.52 7.06 20.35
C GLU A 69 12.78 6.98 19.47
N GLU A 70 12.63 6.49 18.23
CA GLU A 70 13.72 6.40 17.26
C GLU A 70 13.76 7.57 16.27
N GLY A 71 12.98 8.62 16.53
CA GLY A 71 12.90 9.81 15.68
C GLY A 71 12.08 9.60 14.40
N GLY A 72 11.25 8.56 14.34
CA GLY A 72 10.25 8.37 13.30
C GLY A 72 9.06 9.30 13.48
N TYR A 73 8.27 9.43 12.43
CA TYR A 73 7.01 10.17 12.44
C TYR A 73 5.99 9.53 11.50
N ALA A 74 4.72 9.93 11.63
CA ALA A 74 3.65 9.38 10.82
C ALA A 74 3.81 9.74 9.33
N GLY A 75 3.81 8.72 8.47
CA GLY A 75 3.54 8.86 7.06
C GLY A 75 2.04 8.85 6.83
N ILE A 76 1.47 7.64 6.71
CA ILE A 76 0.02 7.41 6.66
C ILE A 76 -0.36 6.28 7.60
N HIS A 77 -1.57 6.36 8.17
CA HIS A 77 -2.17 5.29 8.96
C HIS A 77 -3.64 5.17 8.56
N PHE A 78 -3.89 4.41 7.50
CA PHE A 78 -5.23 4.13 7.03
C PHE A 78 -5.70 2.79 7.58
N MET A 79 -6.94 2.73 8.03
CA MET A 79 -7.50 1.51 8.56
C MET A 79 -9.03 1.50 8.54
N SER A 80 -9.60 0.31 8.47
CA SER A 80 -11.03 0.07 8.65
C SER A 80 -11.26 -1.26 9.31
N SER A 81 -12.14 -1.29 10.28
CA SER A 81 -12.61 -2.52 10.89
C SER A 81 -14.06 -2.81 10.50
N MET A 82 -14.37 -4.07 10.25
CA MET A 82 -15.70 -4.50 9.83
C MET A 82 -15.96 -5.95 10.22
N SER A 83 -17.24 -6.35 10.24
CA SER A 83 -17.61 -7.75 10.41
C SER A 83 -17.19 -8.59 9.20
N MET A 84 -16.50 -9.72 9.42
CA MET A 84 -16.16 -10.66 8.36
C MET A 84 -17.35 -11.31 7.70
N THR A 85 -18.51 -11.40 8.38
CA THR A 85 -19.75 -11.98 7.83
C THR A 85 -20.62 -10.97 7.10
N ASN A 86 -20.33 -9.67 7.24
CA ASN A 86 -21.03 -8.60 6.53
C ASN A 86 -20.05 -7.49 6.19
N PRO A 87 -19.05 -7.75 5.31
CA PRO A 87 -18.09 -6.74 4.90
C PRO A 87 -18.79 -5.66 4.07
N ASP A 88 -18.33 -4.42 4.21
CA ASP A 88 -18.92 -3.25 3.56
C ASP A 88 -17.90 -2.30 2.97
N PHE A 89 -16.61 -2.55 3.18
CA PHE A 89 -15.55 -1.69 2.69
C PHE A 89 -14.29 -2.48 2.33
N PRO A 90 -13.83 -2.44 1.06
CA PRO A 90 -12.74 -3.32 0.60
C PRO A 90 -11.34 -2.81 0.89
N VAL A 91 -11.18 -1.56 1.36
CA VAL A 91 -9.88 -0.90 1.57
C VAL A 91 -9.87 -0.10 2.87
N PRO A 92 -8.69 0.23 3.43
CA PRO A 92 -8.63 1.02 4.65
C PRO A 92 -9.09 2.46 4.43
N ALA A 93 -9.87 3.00 5.36
CA ALA A 93 -10.33 4.38 5.34
C ALA A 93 -9.18 5.34 5.70
N GLN A 94 -9.22 6.54 5.11
CA GLN A 94 -8.24 7.60 5.37
C GLN A 94 -8.53 8.40 6.67
N TYR A 95 -9.49 7.96 7.45
CA TYR A 95 -9.84 8.52 8.76
C TYR A 95 -10.12 7.39 9.74
N HIS A 96 -9.90 7.63 11.02
CA HIS A 96 -10.13 6.64 12.07
C HIS A 96 -11.53 6.84 12.65
N SER A 97 -12.30 5.76 12.68
CA SER A 97 -13.63 5.77 13.29
C SER A 97 -13.53 5.57 14.80
N ASN A 98 -14.65 5.80 15.51
CA ASN A 98 -14.76 5.47 16.93
C ASN A 98 -15.36 4.09 17.17
N ARG A 99 -15.45 3.26 16.12
CA ARG A 99 -15.96 1.90 16.22
C ARG A 99 -15.09 1.08 17.16
N GLU A 100 -15.71 0.28 18.01
CA GLU A 100 -15.04 -0.70 18.84
C GLU A 100 -14.87 -2.00 18.06
N LEU A 101 -13.70 -2.62 18.18
CA LEU A 101 -13.38 -3.90 17.57
C LEU A 101 -14.18 -5.01 18.27
N GLU A 102 -14.85 -5.84 17.49
CA GLU A 102 -15.70 -6.92 17.98
C GLU A 102 -15.14 -8.29 17.60
N LEU A 103 -15.58 -9.32 18.32
CA LEU A 103 -15.27 -10.69 17.95
C LEU A 103 -15.94 -11.02 16.61
N GLY A 104 -15.20 -11.59 15.66
CA GLY A 104 -15.68 -11.82 14.29
C GLY A 104 -15.39 -10.69 13.30
N ASP A 105 -14.73 -9.64 13.76
CA ASP A 105 -14.24 -8.59 12.88
C ASP A 105 -12.96 -8.97 12.15
N CYS A 106 -12.69 -8.24 11.07
CA CYS A 106 -11.35 -8.01 10.55
C CYS A 106 -11.00 -6.52 10.65
N LEU A 107 -9.70 -6.23 10.62
CA LEU A 107 -9.13 -4.89 10.51
C LEU A 107 -8.17 -4.91 9.32
N ILE A 108 -8.46 -4.10 8.31
CA ILE A 108 -7.56 -3.87 7.18
C ILE A 108 -6.74 -2.61 7.43
N THR A 109 -5.44 -2.65 7.14
CA THR A 109 -4.53 -1.55 7.46
C THR A 109 -3.55 -1.25 6.32
N GLU A 110 -3.24 0.04 6.18
CA GLU A 110 -2.12 0.54 5.40
C GLU A 110 -1.33 1.49 6.30
N ILE A 111 -0.11 1.12 6.63
CA ILE A 111 0.71 1.82 7.63
C ILE A 111 2.04 2.22 7.00
N SER A 112 2.42 3.49 7.20
CA SER A 112 3.72 4.03 6.80
C SER A 112 4.36 4.79 7.95
N GLY A 113 5.43 4.26 8.50
CA GLY A 113 6.37 5.02 9.33
C GLY A 113 7.34 5.78 8.44
N ALA A 114 7.66 7.01 8.81
CA ALA A 114 8.56 7.86 8.05
C ALA A 114 9.80 8.27 8.86
N TRP A 115 10.91 8.46 8.14
CA TRP A 115 12.18 8.91 8.71
C TRP A 115 12.95 9.77 7.71
N TRP A 116 13.28 10.99 8.08
CA TRP A 116 14.04 11.94 7.25
C TRP A 116 13.50 12.12 5.81
N GLY A 117 12.19 12.23 5.65
CA GLY A 117 11.52 12.44 4.36
C GLY A 117 11.30 11.17 3.53
N TYR A 118 11.64 10.00 4.06
CA TYR A 118 11.40 8.70 3.43
C TYR A 118 10.42 7.90 4.26
N SER A 119 9.53 7.13 3.62
CA SER A 119 8.57 6.27 4.29
C SER A 119 8.72 4.81 3.85
N GLY A 120 8.54 3.90 4.82
CA GLY A 120 8.15 2.54 4.52
C GLY A 120 6.64 2.49 4.30
N GLN A 121 6.14 1.37 3.78
CA GLN A 121 4.71 1.11 3.67
C GLN A 121 4.48 -0.39 3.81
N ILE A 122 3.47 -0.75 4.59
CA ILE A 122 3.07 -2.14 4.80
C ILE A 122 1.55 -2.22 4.88
N HIS A 123 1.01 -3.23 4.24
CA HIS A 123 -0.40 -3.57 4.31
C HIS A 123 -0.55 -4.84 5.11
N ARG A 124 -1.52 -4.90 6.02
CA ARG A 124 -1.86 -6.13 6.75
C ARG A 124 -3.34 -6.14 7.10
N THR A 125 -3.89 -7.34 7.05
CA THR A 125 -5.24 -7.60 7.53
C THR A 125 -5.18 -8.48 8.76
N PHE A 126 -5.89 -8.09 9.81
CA PHE A 126 -5.99 -8.82 11.07
C PHE A 126 -7.40 -9.34 11.23
N SER A 127 -7.56 -10.55 11.76
CA SER A 127 -8.85 -11.13 12.11
C SER A 127 -8.94 -11.37 13.62
N PHE A 128 -10.13 -11.19 14.20
CA PHE A 128 -10.38 -11.38 15.63
C PHE A 128 -11.03 -12.72 15.95
N THR A 129 -11.16 -13.58 14.95
CA THR A 129 -11.50 -15.01 15.02
C THR A 129 -10.88 -15.72 13.83
N GLU A 130 -11.07 -17.03 13.73
CA GLU A 130 -10.73 -17.76 12.50
C GLU A 130 -11.45 -17.12 11.30
N PRO A 131 -10.73 -16.75 10.23
CA PRO A 131 -11.33 -16.17 9.04
C PRO A 131 -12.31 -17.14 8.37
N THR A 132 -13.39 -16.60 7.80
CA THR A 132 -14.32 -17.43 7.00
C THR A 132 -13.63 -17.96 5.74
N ASP A 133 -14.20 -19.01 5.14
CA ASP A 133 -13.67 -19.62 3.90
C ASP A 133 -13.51 -18.58 2.77
N GLU A 134 -14.38 -17.58 2.72
CA GLU A 134 -14.31 -16.51 1.72
C GLU A 134 -13.11 -15.59 1.95
N TRP A 135 -12.83 -15.22 3.21
CA TRP A 135 -11.64 -14.44 3.57
C TRP A 135 -10.36 -15.23 3.36
N GLN A 136 -10.37 -16.53 3.63
CA GLN A 136 -9.21 -17.39 3.37
C GLN A 136 -8.91 -17.47 1.87
N LYS A 137 -9.93 -17.67 1.02
CA LYS A 137 -9.77 -17.66 -0.44
C LYS A 137 -9.27 -16.31 -0.97
N LEU A 138 -9.81 -15.21 -0.45
CA LEU A 138 -9.34 -13.87 -0.83
C LEU A 138 -7.86 -13.67 -0.46
N HIS A 139 -7.46 -14.13 0.74
CA HIS A 139 -6.06 -14.10 1.17
C HIS A 139 -5.15 -14.94 0.25
N GLU A 140 -5.57 -16.16 -0.12
CA GLU A 140 -4.80 -17.00 -1.04
C GLU A 140 -4.55 -16.29 -2.37
N VAL A 141 -5.55 -15.63 -2.93
CA VAL A 141 -5.43 -14.89 -4.19
C VAL A 141 -4.55 -13.64 -4.03
N ALA A 142 -4.67 -12.92 -2.91
CA ALA A 142 -3.82 -11.78 -2.63
C ALA A 142 -2.34 -12.17 -2.52
N VAL A 143 -2.04 -13.26 -1.82
CA VAL A 143 -0.67 -13.81 -1.73
C VAL A 143 -0.18 -14.27 -3.10
N GLU A 144 -1.00 -14.99 -3.87
CA GLU A 144 -0.64 -15.47 -5.21
C GLU A 144 -0.31 -14.28 -6.14
N GLY A 145 -1.16 -13.25 -6.15
CA GLY A 145 -0.95 -12.03 -6.94
C GLY A 145 0.30 -11.26 -6.51
N TYR A 146 0.49 -11.07 -5.20
CA TYR A 146 1.69 -10.43 -4.67
C TYR A 146 2.96 -11.16 -5.10
N LEU A 147 3.04 -12.48 -4.88
CA LEU A 147 4.20 -13.30 -5.23
C LEU A 147 4.47 -13.35 -6.74
N ALA A 148 3.41 -13.36 -7.56
CA ALA A 148 3.57 -13.30 -9.02
C ALA A 148 4.23 -11.99 -9.46
N ILE A 149 3.81 -10.86 -8.89
CA ILE A 149 4.40 -9.54 -9.16
C ILE A 149 5.84 -9.47 -8.61
N GLU A 150 6.05 -9.86 -7.35
CA GLU A 150 7.37 -9.83 -6.70
C GLU A 150 8.41 -10.64 -7.48
N ASN A 151 8.07 -11.85 -7.89
CA ASN A 151 8.96 -12.72 -8.68
C ASN A 151 9.27 -12.19 -10.09
N THR A 152 8.39 -11.32 -10.60
CA THR A 152 8.56 -10.70 -11.94
C THR A 152 9.48 -9.49 -11.89
N ILE A 153 9.45 -8.71 -10.81
CA ILE A 153 10.20 -7.46 -10.70
C ILE A 153 11.70 -7.73 -10.52
N LYS A 154 12.47 -7.30 -11.52
CA LYS A 154 13.93 -7.36 -11.53
C LYS A 154 14.48 -6.35 -12.52
N ASP A 155 15.76 -6.10 -12.52
CA ASP A 155 16.41 -5.27 -13.54
C ASP A 155 16.10 -5.82 -14.94
N GLY A 156 15.58 -4.96 -15.81
CA GLY A 156 15.16 -5.28 -17.17
C GLY A 156 13.72 -5.75 -17.34
N ALA A 157 12.98 -6.07 -16.28
CA ALA A 157 11.55 -6.34 -16.38
C ALA A 157 10.77 -5.07 -16.80
N THR A 158 9.61 -5.26 -17.41
CA THR A 158 8.82 -4.15 -17.97
C THR A 158 7.47 -4.02 -17.26
N THR A 159 6.78 -2.90 -17.50
CA THR A 159 5.38 -2.72 -17.09
C THR A 159 4.49 -3.85 -17.58
N ALA A 160 4.65 -4.28 -18.85
CA ALA A 160 3.85 -5.36 -19.43
C ALA A 160 4.07 -6.71 -18.72
N ASP A 161 5.28 -6.98 -18.25
CA ASP A 161 5.55 -8.20 -17.47
C ASP A 161 4.78 -8.19 -16.14
N VAL A 162 4.70 -7.04 -15.47
CA VAL A 162 3.93 -6.88 -14.23
C VAL A 162 2.43 -7.01 -14.47
N GLU A 163 1.91 -6.37 -15.52
CA GLU A 163 0.49 -6.49 -15.90
C GLU A 163 0.12 -7.96 -16.16
N LEU A 164 0.97 -8.69 -16.89
CA LEU A 164 0.77 -10.10 -17.19
C LEU A 164 0.81 -10.96 -15.92
N ALA A 165 1.77 -10.71 -15.02
CA ALA A 165 1.87 -11.43 -13.76
C ALA A 165 0.63 -11.25 -12.87
N ALA A 166 0.02 -10.07 -12.90
CA ALA A 166 -1.17 -9.75 -12.12
C ALA A 166 -2.47 -10.35 -12.66
N GLU A 167 -2.50 -10.87 -13.89
CA GLU A 167 -3.70 -11.49 -14.47
C GLU A 167 -4.22 -12.67 -13.63
N VAL A 168 -3.38 -13.34 -12.86
CA VAL A 168 -3.79 -14.39 -11.93
C VAL A 168 -4.92 -13.95 -11.00
N ILE A 169 -4.97 -12.70 -10.59
CA ILE A 169 -6.03 -12.14 -9.74
C ILE A 169 -7.37 -12.18 -10.49
N HIS A 170 -7.38 -11.77 -11.75
CA HIS A 170 -8.58 -11.77 -12.60
C HIS A 170 -9.00 -13.19 -12.99
N ASP A 171 -8.05 -14.07 -13.27
CA ASP A 171 -8.31 -15.48 -13.61
C ASP A 171 -8.96 -16.24 -12.44
N ARG A 172 -8.70 -15.80 -11.21
CA ARG A 172 -9.33 -16.33 -10.00
C ARG A 172 -10.70 -15.68 -9.67
N GLY A 173 -11.17 -14.73 -10.50
CA GLY A 173 -12.48 -14.07 -10.37
C GLY A 173 -12.50 -12.88 -9.41
N TYR A 174 -11.35 -12.32 -9.11
CA TYR A 174 -11.20 -11.13 -8.25
C TYR A 174 -10.73 -9.92 -9.06
N THR A 175 -10.69 -8.76 -8.43
CA THR A 175 -10.17 -7.52 -9.00
C THR A 175 -9.32 -6.79 -7.95
N ILE A 176 -8.81 -5.62 -8.29
CA ILE A 176 -8.12 -4.74 -7.35
C ILE A 176 -8.75 -3.34 -7.36
N LEU A 177 -8.56 -2.58 -6.30
CA LEU A 177 -9.10 -1.21 -6.24
C LEU A 177 -8.17 -0.20 -6.90
N ASP A 178 -6.94 -0.14 -6.50
CA ASP A 178 -5.98 0.89 -6.89
C ASP A 178 -4.93 0.40 -7.89
N ASP A 179 -3.69 0.70 -7.63
CA ASP A 179 -2.55 0.24 -8.40
C ASP A 179 -2.01 -1.10 -7.85
N LEU A 180 -1.36 -1.83 -8.73
CA LEU A 180 -0.61 -3.05 -8.38
C LEU A 180 0.66 -2.71 -7.62
N LEU A 181 1.27 -1.60 -8.02
CA LEU A 181 2.48 -1.07 -7.42
C LEU A 181 2.65 0.42 -7.72
N HIS A 182 3.40 1.07 -6.87
CA HIS A 182 3.86 2.44 -7.08
C HIS A 182 5.27 2.66 -6.51
N GLY A 183 5.94 3.72 -6.95
CA GLY A 183 7.16 4.19 -6.32
C GLY A 183 6.90 4.84 -4.96
N VAL A 184 7.94 5.08 -4.20
CA VAL A 184 7.85 5.69 -2.85
C VAL A 184 7.02 6.98 -2.87
N ASN A 185 6.09 7.12 -1.93
CA ASN A 185 5.19 8.26 -1.80
C ASN A 185 4.34 8.52 -3.07
N GLN A 186 3.72 7.47 -3.62
CA GLN A 186 2.89 7.56 -4.83
C GLN A 186 3.64 8.18 -6.03
N SER A 187 4.94 7.96 -6.09
CA SER A 187 5.77 8.40 -7.22
C SER A 187 5.79 7.35 -8.33
N PRO A 188 6.19 7.66 -9.55
CA PRO A 188 6.41 6.66 -10.59
C PRO A 188 7.41 5.57 -10.16
N PRO A 189 7.29 4.34 -10.70
CA PRO A 189 6.19 3.90 -11.57
C PRO A 189 4.88 3.74 -10.82
N ILE A 190 3.74 3.97 -11.47
CA ILE A 190 2.40 3.62 -10.97
C ILE A 190 1.80 2.70 -12.02
N ILE A 191 1.56 1.44 -11.68
CA ILE A 191 1.06 0.42 -12.60
C ILE A 191 -0.28 -0.11 -12.09
N GLN A 192 -1.29 -0.07 -12.96
CA GLN A 192 -2.66 -0.48 -12.69
C GLN A 192 -3.03 -1.70 -13.55
N THR A 193 -4.04 -2.44 -13.13
CA THR A 193 -4.62 -3.49 -13.98
C THR A 193 -5.54 -2.91 -15.04
N LYS A 194 -5.93 -3.73 -16.01
CA LYS A 194 -6.93 -3.38 -17.03
C LYS A 194 -8.29 -2.96 -16.44
N THR A 195 -8.65 -3.42 -15.25
CA THR A 195 -9.94 -3.12 -14.60
C THR A 195 -9.91 -1.83 -13.79
N THR A 196 -8.75 -1.44 -13.27
CA THR A 196 -8.59 -0.22 -12.46
C THR A 196 -7.91 0.91 -13.21
N LYS A 197 -7.48 0.65 -14.44
CA LYS A 197 -6.71 1.58 -15.26
C LYS A 197 -7.51 2.85 -15.57
N ARG A 198 -7.11 3.94 -14.98
CA ARG A 198 -7.67 5.28 -15.20
C ARG A 198 -6.96 6.01 -16.33
N HIS A 199 -5.75 5.61 -16.66
CA HIS A 199 -4.90 6.09 -17.75
C HIS A 199 -3.97 4.97 -18.19
N GLU A 200 -3.32 5.14 -19.34
CA GLU A 200 -2.34 4.17 -19.80
C GLU A 200 -1.20 4.03 -18.79
N ASN A 201 -0.84 2.79 -18.49
CA ASN A 201 0.35 2.53 -17.69
C ASN A 201 1.59 3.09 -18.38
N PRO A 202 2.56 3.63 -17.63
CA PRO A 202 3.78 4.12 -18.23
C PRO A 202 4.58 2.94 -18.83
N ASP A 203 5.20 3.14 -19.98
CA ASP A 203 6.17 2.19 -20.54
C ASP A 203 7.50 2.35 -19.79
N ILE A 204 7.69 1.54 -18.77
CA ILE A 204 8.87 1.58 -17.89
C ILE A 204 9.58 0.23 -17.93
N THR A 205 10.90 0.28 -18.00
CA THR A 205 11.79 -0.82 -17.68
C THR A 205 12.35 -0.63 -16.28
N PHE A 206 12.10 -1.60 -15.40
CA PHE A 206 12.64 -1.58 -14.04
C PHE A 206 14.16 -1.60 -14.04
N LYS A 207 14.74 -0.88 -13.11
CA LYS A 207 16.18 -0.74 -12.93
C LYS A 207 16.58 -1.05 -11.50
N GLU A 208 17.79 -1.54 -11.33
CA GLU A 208 18.41 -1.65 -10.02
C GLU A 208 18.30 -0.33 -9.24
N ASN A 209 18.05 -0.41 -7.94
CA ASN A 209 17.85 0.72 -7.03
C ASN A 209 16.54 1.52 -7.24
N MET A 210 15.60 1.07 -8.06
CA MET A 210 14.22 1.55 -7.94
C MET A 210 13.62 1.03 -6.64
N ALA A 211 12.97 1.93 -5.88
CA ALA A 211 12.23 1.56 -4.69
C ALA A 211 10.73 1.62 -5.00
N ILE A 212 10.05 0.52 -4.81
CA ILE A 212 8.64 0.33 -5.13
C ILE A 212 7.90 -0.33 -3.96
N THR A 213 6.63 0.01 -3.84
CA THR A 213 5.65 -0.69 -3.00
C THR A 213 4.80 -1.56 -3.90
N ILE A 214 4.73 -2.86 -3.60
CA ILE A 214 3.83 -3.81 -4.26
C ILE A 214 2.59 -3.92 -3.38
N GLN A 215 1.42 -3.59 -3.92
CA GLN A 215 0.19 -3.50 -3.12
C GLN A 215 -1.06 -3.93 -3.91
N PRO A 216 -1.13 -5.17 -4.38
CA PRO A 216 -2.34 -5.63 -5.02
C PRO A 216 -3.48 -5.72 -3.98
N ASN A 217 -4.22 -4.63 -3.81
CA ASN A 217 -5.39 -4.55 -2.93
C ASN A 217 -6.53 -5.38 -3.53
N VAL A 218 -6.44 -6.70 -3.36
CA VAL A 218 -7.35 -7.66 -3.98
C VAL A 218 -8.72 -7.57 -3.31
N MET A 219 -9.76 -7.49 -4.13
CA MET A 219 -11.15 -7.40 -3.67
C MET A 219 -12.10 -8.26 -4.51
N THR A 220 -13.26 -8.51 -3.93
CA THR A 220 -14.39 -9.13 -4.63
C THR A 220 -14.98 -8.21 -5.70
N MET A 221 -15.61 -8.79 -6.72
CA MET A 221 -16.20 -8.04 -7.84
C MET A 221 -17.36 -7.14 -7.43
N ASP A 222 -18.00 -7.38 -6.29
CA ASP A 222 -19.05 -6.53 -5.72
C ASP A 222 -18.50 -5.38 -4.84
N GLU A 223 -17.16 -5.25 -4.75
CA GLU A 223 -16.44 -4.21 -4.03
C GLU A 223 -16.76 -4.12 -2.52
N ARG A 224 -17.21 -5.22 -1.92
CA ARG A 224 -17.56 -5.25 -0.50
C ARG A 224 -16.46 -5.78 0.40
N MET A 225 -15.68 -6.72 -0.11
CA MET A 225 -14.62 -7.40 0.62
C MET A 225 -13.28 -7.16 -0.07
N GLY A 226 -12.30 -6.73 0.66
CA GLY A 226 -10.93 -6.58 0.19
C GLY A 226 -9.91 -6.95 1.26
N LEU A 227 -8.71 -7.29 0.82
CA LEU A 227 -7.64 -7.71 1.69
C LEU A 227 -6.38 -6.92 1.39
N GLN A 228 -5.74 -6.46 2.45
CA GLN A 228 -4.45 -5.78 2.43
C GLN A 228 -3.35 -6.78 2.82
N PHE A 229 -2.36 -6.98 1.94
CA PHE A 229 -1.26 -7.92 2.13
C PHE A 229 0.11 -7.26 1.96
#